data_1f5f37916e5a32205969e684efa53dc4
#
_entry.id   1f5f37916e5a32205969e684efa53dc4
#
_cell.length_a   1.000
_cell.length_b   1.000
_cell.length_c   1.000
_cell.angle_alpha   90.00
_cell.angle_beta   90.00
_cell.angle_gamma   90.00
#
_symmetry.space_group_name_H-M   'P 1'
#
loop_
_entity.id
_entity.type
_entity.pdbx_description
1 polymer ?
#
loop_
_entity_poly.entity_id
_entity_poly.type
_entity_poly.pdbx_seq_one_letter_code
_entity_poly.pdbx_strand_id
1 'polypeptide(L)'
;MALIAIHPGEHLAEELEALDMSAAELARKIDVPTNRITQILHRARASTRDTALRLAHFSGTSAQFWLNLQSLYELRLAQEKAGKSIKCSAPL
;
A
#
# COMPACT_ATOMS: atom_id res chain seq x y z
N MET A 1 -19.52 5.92 9.63
CA MET A 1 -18.10 5.90 10.05
C MET A 1 -17.21 6.08 8.83
N ALA A 2 -16.32 7.04 8.89
CA ALA A 2 -15.41 7.28 7.79
C ALA A 2 -14.34 6.20 7.75
N LEU A 3 -14.15 5.59 6.58
CA LEU A 3 -13.07 4.65 6.37
C LEU A 3 -11.81 5.44 6.04
N ILE A 4 -10.78 5.24 6.83
CA ILE A 4 -9.49 5.87 6.57
C ILE A 4 -8.73 5.00 5.57
N ALA A 5 -8.37 5.61 4.44
CA ALA A 5 -7.58 4.91 3.45
C ALA A 5 -6.13 4.83 3.93
N ILE A 6 -5.63 3.62 4.05
CA ILE A 6 -4.24 3.38 4.46
C ILE A 6 -3.47 2.92 3.24
N HIS A 7 -2.43 3.67 2.89
CA HIS A 7 -1.53 3.26 1.82
C HIS A 7 -0.71 2.06 2.27
N PRO A 8 -0.45 1.08 1.40
CA PRO A 8 0.42 -0.05 1.77
C PRO A 8 1.75 0.38 2.37
N GLY A 9 2.29 1.53 1.93
CA GLY A 9 3.51 2.08 2.49
C GLY A 9 3.41 2.44 3.96
N GLU A 10 2.25 2.94 4.40
CA GLU A 10 2.03 3.25 5.82
C GLU A 10 2.02 1.99 6.67
N HIS A 11 1.33 0.96 6.18
CA HIS A 11 1.28 -0.32 6.87
C HIS A 11 2.68 -0.96 6.94
N LEU A 12 3.41 -0.88 5.83
CA LEU A 12 4.76 -1.40 5.78
C LEU A 12 5.69 -0.66 6.74
N ALA A 13 5.56 0.67 6.83
CA ALA A 13 6.36 1.47 7.76
C ALA A 13 6.11 1.05 9.21
N GLU A 14 4.87 0.80 9.57
CA GLU A 14 4.52 0.33 10.91
C GLU A 14 5.12 -1.04 11.21
N GLU A 15 5.09 -1.94 10.24
CA GLU A 15 5.68 -3.27 10.40
C GLU A 15 7.19 -3.19 10.57
N LEU A 16 7.86 -2.35 9.78
CA LEU A 16 9.31 -2.19 9.89
C LEU A 16 9.70 -1.59 11.24
N GLU A 17 8.92 -0.64 11.71
CA GLU A 17 9.15 -0.04 13.03
C GLU A 17 8.98 -1.07 14.14
N ALA A 18 7.92 -1.88 14.06
CA ALA A 18 7.66 -2.93 15.04
C ALA A 18 8.76 -3.98 15.07
N LEU A 19 9.37 -4.27 13.93
CA LEU A 19 10.43 -5.27 13.81
C LEU A 19 11.83 -4.67 13.98
N ASP A 20 11.92 -3.36 14.14
CA ASP A 20 13.20 -2.64 14.21
C ASP A 20 14.06 -2.95 12.99
N MET A 21 13.47 -2.88 11.82
CA MET A 21 14.10 -3.27 10.56
C MET A 21 14.13 -2.09 9.59
N SER A 22 15.23 -1.95 8.86
CA SER A 22 15.34 -0.91 7.84
C SER A 22 14.76 -1.38 6.50
N ALA A 23 14.49 -0.43 5.61
CA ALA A 23 14.04 -0.74 4.26
C ALA A 23 15.08 -1.60 3.51
N ALA A 24 16.36 -1.32 3.72
CA ALA A 24 17.42 -2.10 3.08
C ALA A 24 17.43 -3.54 3.56
N GLU A 25 17.20 -3.76 4.85
CA GLU A 25 17.14 -5.12 5.40
C GLU A 25 15.96 -5.90 4.83
N LEU A 26 14.80 -5.25 4.75
CA LEU A 26 13.63 -5.88 4.15
C LEU A 26 13.86 -6.21 2.68
N ALA A 27 14.44 -5.27 1.93
CA ALA A 27 14.72 -5.47 0.52
C ALA A 27 15.60 -6.70 0.29
N ARG A 28 16.61 -6.89 1.13
CA ARG A 28 17.47 -8.07 1.04
C ARG A 28 16.70 -9.35 1.37
N LYS A 29 15.82 -9.30 2.37
CA LYS A 29 15.07 -10.49 2.79
C LYS A 29 14.08 -10.96 1.74
N ILE A 30 13.48 -10.04 1.00
CA ILE A 30 12.49 -10.40 -0.02
C ILE A 30 13.05 -10.31 -1.44
N ASP A 31 14.36 -10.04 -1.54
CA ASP A 31 15.09 -10.04 -2.81
C ASP A 31 14.52 -9.05 -3.83
N VAL A 32 14.40 -7.80 -3.41
CA VAL A 32 14.01 -6.69 -4.30
C VAL A 32 14.99 -5.54 -4.10
N PRO A 33 15.09 -4.62 -5.07
CA PRO A 33 15.93 -3.43 -4.89
C PRO A 33 15.44 -2.58 -3.72
N THR A 34 16.37 -2.00 -2.95
CA THR A 34 16.03 -1.15 -1.82
C THR A 34 15.15 0.03 -2.23
N ASN A 35 15.41 0.63 -3.39
CA ASN A 35 14.62 1.78 -3.84
C ASN A 35 13.15 1.42 -4.11
N ARG A 36 12.85 0.16 -4.42
CA ARG A 36 11.46 -0.28 -4.56
C ARG A 36 10.72 -0.18 -3.23
N ILE A 37 11.38 -0.59 -2.16
CA ILE A 37 10.80 -0.50 -0.81
C ILE A 37 10.63 0.96 -0.40
N THR A 38 11.66 1.78 -0.59
CA THR A 38 11.57 3.20 -0.22
C THR A 38 10.52 3.94 -1.02
N GLN A 39 10.34 3.62 -2.29
CA GLN A 39 9.29 4.23 -3.11
C GLN A 39 7.89 3.87 -2.61
N ILE A 40 7.69 2.64 -2.15
CA ILE A 40 6.42 2.23 -1.57
C ILE A 40 6.20 2.95 -0.25
N LEU A 41 7.21 3.05 0.60
CA LEU A 41 7.14 3.75 1.88
C LEU A 41 6.78 5.22 1.70
N HIS A 42 7.31 5.86 0.66
CA HIS A 42 7.05 7.27 0.35
C HIS A 42 5.81 7.47 -0.50
N ARG A 43 5.04 6.42 -0.75
CA ARG A 43 3.82 6.46 -1.56
C ARG A 43 4.05 6.91 -3.00
N ALA A 44 5.32 6.86 -3.44
CA ALA A 44 5.67 7.24 -4.81
C ALA A 44 5.36 6.13 -5.82
N ARG A 45 5.13 4.93 -5.34
CA ARG A 45 4.88 3.77 -6.19
C ARG A 45 3.91 2.81 -5.54
N ALA A 46 3.03 2.24 -6.36
CA ALA A 46 2.12 1.20 -5.92
C ALA A 46 2.85 -0.14 -5.80
N SER A 47 2.38 -0.98 -4.89
CA SER A 47 2.87 -2.35 -4.80
C SER A 47 2.45 -3.12 -6.05
N THR A 48 3.40 -3.79 -6.69
CA THR A 48 3.09 -4.69 -7.78
C THR A 48 2.69 -6.04 -7.22
N ARG A 49 2.13 -6.90 -8.08
CA ARG A 49 1.74 -8.26 -7.66
C ARG A 49 2.94 -9.04 -7.14
N ASP A 50 4.08 -8.92 -7.80
CA ASP A 50 5.31 -9.59 -7.38
C ASP A 50 5.73 -9.12 -5.99
N THR A 51 5.77 -7.82 -5.77
CA THR A 51 6.14 -7.26 -4.48
C THR A 51 5.13 -7.65 -3.40
N ALA A 52 3.83 -7.65 -3.74
CA ALA A 52 2.79 -8.07 -2.79
C ALA A 52 2.98 -9.53 -2.37
N LEU A 53 3.32 -10.41 -3.30
CA LEU A 53 3.60 -11.82 -2.98
C LEU A 53 4.78 -11.96 -2.03
N ARG A 54 5.85 -11.22 -2.29
CA ARG A 54 7.05 -11.24 -1.48
C ARG A 54 6.81 -10.68 -0.08
N LEU A 55 6.09 -9.57 0.01
CA LEU A 55 5.71 -8.98 1.29
C LEU A 55 4.81 -9.90 2.09
N ALA A 56 3.87 -10.55 1.43
CA ALA A 56 2.95 -11.50 2.07
C ALA A 56 3.71 -12.66 2.69
N HIS A 57 4.66 -13.21 1.95
CA HIS A 57 5.46 -14.32 2.44
C HIS A 57 6.29 -13.91 3.66
N PHE A 58 6.88 -12.73 3.61
CA PHE A 58 7.68 -12.21 4.71
C PHE A 58 6.84 -11.95 5.96
N SER A 59 5.70 -11.27 5.80
CA SER A 59 4.90 -10.81 6.93
C SER A 59 3.87 -11.83 7.43
N GLY A 60 3.72 -12.94 6.73
CA GLY A 60 2.71 -13.95 7.09
C GLY A 60 1.28 -13.54 6.73
N THR A 61 1.13 -12.55 5.86
CA THR A 61 -0.17 -12.13 5.34
C THR A 61 -0.39 -12.73 3.96
N SER A 62 -1.34 -12.23 3.21
CA SER A 62 -1.59 -12.67 1.83
C SER A 62 -1.27 -11.56 0.85
N ALA A 63 -0.95 -11.94 -0.38
CA ALA A 63 -0.76 -10.96 -1.45
C ALA A 63 -2.04 -10.15 -1.66
N GLN A 64 -3.19 -10.80 -1.51
CA GLN A 64 -4.49 -10.13 -1.66
C GLN A 64 -4.65 -9.01 -0.63
N PHE A 65 -4.16 -9.21 0.59
CA PHE A 65 -4.19 -8.18 1.62
C PHE A 65 -3.47 -6.91 1.16
N TRP A 66 -2.25 -7.06 0.63
CA TRP A 66 -1.46 -5.91 0.16
C TRP A 66 -2.10 -5.24 -1.05
N LEU A 67 -2.64 -6.02 -1.98
CA LEU A 67 -3.32 -5.49 -3.15
C LEU A 67 -4.63 -4.81 -2.78
N ASN A 68 -5.34 -5.33 -1.77
CA ASN A 68 -6.56 -4.71 -1.27
C ASN A 68 -6.28 -3.35 -0.64
N LEU A 69 -5.20 -3.24 0.14
CA LEU A 69 -4.80 -1.95 0.71
C LEU A 69 -4.56 -0.92 -0.39
N GLN A 70 -3.85 -1.32 -1.44
CA GLN A 70 -3.57 -0.45 -2.57
C GLN A 70 -4.85 -0.04 -3.29
N SER A 71 -5.72 -0.98 -3.55
CA SER A 71 -6.97 -0.76 -4.26
C SER A 71 -7.89 0.18 -3.48
N LEU A 72 -8.03 -0.05 -2.18
CA LEU A 72 -8.85 0.80 -1.31
C LEU A 72 -8.32 2.22 -1.23
N TYR A 73 -7.00 2.36 -1.17
CA TYR A 73 -6.36 3.67 -1.14
C TYR A 73 -6.63 4.44 -2.43
N GLU A 74 -6.43 3.78 -3.57
CA GLU A 74 -6.66 4.39 -4.88
C GLU A 74 -8.12 4.78 -5.06
N LEU A 75 -9.03 3.92 -4.64
CA LEU A 75 -10.46 4.21 -4.72
C LEU A 75 -10.82 5.42 -3.87
N ARG A 76 -10.26 5.50 -2.65
CA ARG A 76 -10.51 6.62 -1.76
C ARG A 76 -10.03 7.94 -2.35
N LEU A 77 -8.83 7.94 -2.93
CA LEU A 77 -8.30 9.12 -3.60
C LEU A 77 -9.18 9.54 -4.77
N ALA A 78 -9.63 8.57 -5.56
CA ALA A 78 -10.51 8.85 -6.70
C ALA A 78 -11.83 9.44 -6.22
N GLN A 79 -12.39 8.93 -5.13
CA GLN A 79 -13.61 9.45 -4.54
C GLN A 79 -13.44 10.90 -4.08
N GLU A 80 -12.31 11.21 -3.47
CA GLU A 80 -12.02 12.57 -3.02
C GLU A 80 -11.90 13.53 -4.21
N LYS A 81 -11.17 13.13 -5.25
CA LYS A 81 -10.97 13.96 -6.44
C LYS A 81 -12.26 14.18 -7.22
N ALA A 82 -13.05 13.13 -7.37
CA ALA A 82 -14.26 13.16 -8.18
C ALA A 82 -15.51 13.47 -7.37
N GLY A 83 -15.37 13.66 -6.07
CA GLY A 83 -16.51 13.78 -5.16
C GLY A 83 -17.52 14.83 -5.57
N LYS A 84 -17.07 16.01 -5.95
CA LYS A 84 -17.95 17.11 -6.36
C LYS A 84 -18.67 16.78 -7.67
N SER A 85 -17.93 16.25 -8.63
CA SER A 85 -18.51 15.87 -9.92
C SER A 85 -19.53 14.75 -9.77
N ILE A 86 -19.23 13.77 -8.94
CA ILE A 86 -20.14 12.67 -8.69
C ILE A 86 -21.40 13.14 -7.99
N LYS A 87 -21.28 14.05 -7.02
CA LYS A 87 -22.43 14.60 -6.30
C LYS A 87 -23.35 15.39 -7.20
N CYS A 88 -22.83 16.00 -8.25
CA CYS A 88 -23.61 16.75 -9.21
C CYS A 88 -24.31 15.84 -10.22
N SER A 89 -23.90 14.59 -10.31
CA SER A 89 -24.50 13.62 -11.22
C SER A 89 -25.72 12.99 -10.57
N ALA A 90 -26.76 12.73 -11.38
CA ALA A 90 -27.92 12.03 -10.89
C ALA A 90 -27.53 10.59 -10.51
N PRO A 91 -27.99 10.08 -9.38
CA PRO A 91 -27.74 8.68 -9.05
C PRO A 91 -28.48 7.75 -10.02
N LEU A 92 -27.89 6.64 -10.27
CA LEU A 92 -28.48 5.63 -11.12
C LEU A 92 -29.61 4.89 -10.42
#